data_1d23243715b9c214915f7b7e6db4fb0f
#
_entry.id   1d23243715b9c214915f7b7e6db4fb0f
#
_cell.length_a   1.000
_cell.length_b   1.000
_cell.length_c   1.000
_cell.angle_alpha   90.00
_cell.angle_beta   90.00
_cell.angle_gamma   90.00
#
_symmetry.space_group_name_H-M   'P 1'
#
loop_
_entity.id
_entity.type
_entity.pdbx_description
1 polymer ?
#
loop_
_entity_poly.entity_id
_entity_poly.type
_entity_poly.pdbx_seq_one_letter_code
_entity_poly.pdbx_strand_id
1 'polypeptide(L)'
;FDKTVETYKPLIKRSKLVCVKDSDLIYWLNKYMRRILKYNSIVNYVFNGCKDPNDEMKRLMDKHRLVKKDKQIKYISEKLIKYDWSTYPHRCLLVLDDFANHPLLRSKESEMCRLMKKLRHFNINVIICVQTVKSIPKDIKRTLSDIILFPGISEDDFMELMKESPAGMFDKKRLWSEYKPITDPQAMFAIHIKARKIIITLPTT
;
A
#
# COMPACT_ATOMS: atom_id res chain seq x y z
N PHE A 1 -10.39 9.51 -19.35
CA PHE A 1 -9.04 9.36 -18.76
C PHE A 1 -8.72 10.66 -18.07
N ASP A 2 -8.49 10.59 -16.76
CA ASP A 2 -8.26 11.74 -15.91
C ASP A 2 -6.93 12.42 -16.30
N LYS A 3 -6.98 13.75 -16.53
CA LYS A 3 -5.77 14.54 -16.83
C LYS A 3 -4.70 14.40 -15.76
N THR A 4 -5.10 14.07 -14.54
CA THR A 4 -4.22 13.81 -13.40
C THR A 4 -3.22 12.68 -13.68
N VAL A 5 -3.64 11.63 -14.40
CA VAL A 5 -2.78 10.48 -14.76
C VAL A 5 -1.63 10.90 -15.67
N GLU A 6 -1.88 11.80 -16.62
CA GLU A 6 -0.85 12.32 -17.52
C GLU A 6 0.23 13.09 -16.76
N THR A 7 -0.13 13.75 -15.67
CA THR A 7 0.79 14.50 -14.81
C THR A 7 1.76 13.56 -14.06
N TYR A 8 1.33 12.36 -13.70
CA TYR A 8 2.17 11.40 -12.97
C TYR A 8 3.09 10.56 -13.87
N LYS A 9 2.76 10.40 -15.15
CA LYS A 9 3.57 9.60 -16.09
C LYS A 9 5.06 10.01 -16.14
N PRO A 10 5.41 11.29 -16.21
CA PRO A 10 6.81 11.70 -16.24
C PRO A 10 7.59 11.39 -14.96
N LEU A 11 6.90 11.33 -13.81
CA LEU A 11 7.52 11.08 -12.51
C LEU A 11 7.86 9.61 -12.29
N ILE A 12 7.31 8.71 -13.11
CA ILE A 12 7.43 7.27 -12.95
C ILE A 12 8.27 6.66 -14.09
N LYS A 13 9.50 7.15 -14.25
CA LYS A 13 10.39 6.77 -15.38
C LYS A 13 10.73 5.27 -15.48
N ARG A 14 10.59 4.49 -14.39
CA ARG A 14 10.95 3.06 -14.33
C ARG A 14 9.86 2.16 -13.79
N SER A 15 8.75 2.69 -13.33
CA SER A 15 7.66 1.94 -12.74
C SER A 15 6.52 1.74 -13.73
N LYS A 16 5.88 0.59 -13.68
CA LYS A 16 4.69 0.33 -14.47
C LYS A 16 3.50 0.99 -13.80
N LEU A 17 3.02 2.10 -14.36
CA LEU A 17 1.76 2.73 -13.95
C LEU A 17 0.59 1.97 -14.56
N VAL A 18 -0.36 1.59 -13.72
CA VAL A 18 -1.62 0.96 -14.12
C VAL A 18 -2.76 1.75 -13.49
N CYS A 19 -3.61 2.32 -14.33
CA CYS A 19 -4.85 2.96 -13.88
C CYS A 19 -5.96 1.92 -13.87
N VAL A 20 -6.61 1.78 -12.72
CA VAL A 20 -7.67 0.79 -12.52
C VAL A 20 -8.96 1.53 -12.20
N LYS A 21 -10.05 1.14 -12.85
CA LYS A 21 -11.39 1.64 -12.46
C LYS A 21 -11.71 1.12 -11.05
N ASP A 22 -12.41 1.91 -10.28
CA ASP A 22 -12.86 1.56 -8.94
C ASP A 22 -13.68 0.27 -8.90
N SER A 23 -14.53 0.01 -9.90
CA SER A 23 -15.26 -1.25 -10.08
C SER A 23 -14.34 -2.48 -10.15
N ASP A 24 -13.14 -2.32 -10.70
CA ASP A 24 -12.21 -3.42 -10.97
C ASP A 24 -11.09 -3.52 -9.92
N LEU A 25 -11.02 -2.54 -9.00
CA LEU A 25 -9.94 -2.43 -8.02
C LEU A 25 -9.77 -3.68 -7.17
N ILE A 26 -10.86 -4.20 -6.63
CA ILE A 26 -10.85 -5.40 -5.78
C ILE A 26 -10.36 -6.63 -6.56
N TYR A 27 -10.86 -6.80 -7.78
CA TYR A 27 -10.42 -7.90 -8.66
C TYR A 27 -8.91 -7.78 -8.94
N TRP A 28 -8.45 -6.58 -9.28
CA TRP A 28 -7.04 -6.33 -9.58
C TRP A 28 -6.13 -6.58 -8.37
N LEU A 29 -6.51 -6.11 -7.18
CA LEU A 29 -5.78 -6.35 -5.93
C LEU A 29 -5.70 -7.85 -5.63
N ASN A 30 -6.80 -8.57 -5.71
CA ASN A 30 -6.83 -10.02 -5.50
C ASN A 30 -5.93 -10.76 -6.50
N LYS A 31 -5.96 -10.35 -7.77
CA LYS A 31 -5.08 -10.92 -8.81
C LYS A 31 -3.60 -10.65 -8.53
N TYR A 32 -3.27 -9.42 -8.10
CA TYR A 32 -1.91 -9.04 -7.72
C TYR A 32 -1.42 -9.83 -6.51
N MET A 33 -2.21 -9.92 -5.44
CA MET A 33 -1.87 -10.68 -4.24
C MET A 33 -1.64 -12.17 -4.53
N ARG A 34 -2.50 -12.80 -5.36
CA ARG A 34 -2.29 -14.19 -5.82
C ARG A 34 -0.96 -14.34 -6.56
N ARG A 35 -0.59 -13.35 -7.37
CA ARG A 35 0.70 -13.36 -8.06
C ARG A 35 1.87 -13.29 -7.08
N ILE A 36 1.81 -12.44 -6.07
CA ILE A 36 2.84 -12.35 -5.02
C ILE A 36 2.95 -13.67 -4.25
N LEU A 37 1.83 -14.26 -3.84
CA LEU A 37 1.85 -15.59 -3.17
C LEU A 37 2.53 -16.64 -4.02
N LYS A 38 2.24 -16.66 -5.32
CA LYS A 38 2.88 -17.59 -6.26
C LYS A 38 4.39 -17.36 -6.32
N TYR A 39 4.85 -16.11 -6.40
CA TYR A 39 6.27 -15.80 -6.39
C TYR A 39 6.95 -16.21 -5.07
N ASN A 40 6.34 -15.89 -3.95
CA ASN A 40 6.87 -16.28 -2.64
C ASN A 40 7.01 -17.79 -2.51
N SER A 41 6.05 -18.55 -3.01
CA SER A 41 6.10 -20.02 -3.04
C SER A 41 7.27 -20.54 -3.87
N ILE A 42 7.48 -19.95 -5.05
CA ILE A 42 8.60 -20.31 -5.94
C ILE A 42 9.93 -19.98 -5.27
N VAL A 43 10.07 -18.79 -4.71
CA VAL A 43 11.30 -18.36 -4.02
C VAL A 43 11.60 -19.28 -2.83
N ASN A 44 10.62 -19.58 -2.00
CA ASN A 44 10.80 -20.50 -0.88
C ASN A 44 11.24 -21.88 -1.34
N TYR A 45 10.67 -22.40 -2.41
CA TYR A 45 11.05 -23.70 -2.93
C TYR A 45 12.47 -23.73 -3.48
N VAL A 46 12.86 -22.72 -4.26
CA VAL A 46 14.16 -22.68 -4.96
C VAL A 46 15.30 -22.31 -4.01
N PHE A 47 15.10 -21.29 -3.18
CA PHE A 47 16.20 -20.71 -2.39
C PHE A 47 16.23 -21.19 -0.95
N ASN A 48 15.09 -21.52 -0.34
CA ASN A 48 15.02 -21.90 1.06
C ASN A 48 14.92 -23.42 1.25
N GLY A 49 14.99 -24.21 0.18
CA GLY A 49 14.97 -25.67 0.25
C GLY A 49 13.72 -26.24 0.93
N CYS A 50 12.57 -25.64 0.67
CA CYS A 50 11.30 -26.05 1.28
C CYS A 50 11.03 -27.54 1.00
N LYS A 51 10.98 -28.35 2.07
CA LYS A 51 10.74 -29.80 1.97
C LYS A 51 9.31 -30.10 1.55
N ASP A 52 8.36 -29.27 2.01
CA ASP A 52 6.94 -29.41 1.72
C ASP A 52 6.44 -28.25 0.85
N PRO A 53 6.31 -28.48 -0.47
CA PRO A 53 5.75 -27.47 -1.35
C PRO A 53 4.28 -27.20 -0.97
N ASN A 54 3.91 -25.92 -0.94
CA ASN A 54 2.50 -25.55 -0.74
C ASN A 54 1.64 -25.97 -1.96
N ASP A 55 0.33 -25.86 -1.83
CA ASP A 55 -0.60 -26.31 -2.86
C ASP A 55 -0.40 -25.63 -4.22
N GLU A 56 0.02 -24.37 -4.23
CA GLU A 56 0.30 -23.66 -5.48
C GLU A 56 1.55 -24.22 -6.17
N MET A 57 2.57 -24.58 -5.40
CA MET A 57 3.77 -25.25 -5.94
C MET A 57 3.44 -26.65 -6.43
N LYS A 58 2.66 -27.42 -5.70
CA LYS A 58 2.17 -28.75 -6.14
C LYS A 58 1.43 -28.64 -7.46
N ARG A 59 0.50 -27.68 -7.60
CA ARG A 59 -0.21 -27.43 -8.86
C ARG A 59 0.71 -27.06 -10.01
N LEU A 60 1.77 -26.25 -9.75
CA LEU A 60 2.77 -25.93 -10.77
C LEU A 60 3.56 -27.16 -11.19
N MET A 61 3.93 -28.02 -10.24
CA MET A 61 4.63 -29.28 -10.50
C MET A 61 3.75 -30.19 -11.34
N ASP A 62 2.49 -30.38 -10.97
CA ASP A 62 1.54 -31.22 -11.69
C ASP A 62 1.28 -30.70 -13.11
N LYS A 63 1.04 -29.39 -13.25
CA LYS A 63 0.81 -28.75 -14.54
C LYS A 63 1.95 -28.97 -15.53
N HIS A 64 3.18 -29.03 -15.05
CA HIS A 64 4.37 -29.19 -15.88
C HIS A 64 4.96 -30.60 -15.84
N ARG A 65 4.26 -31.56 -15.22
CA ARG A 65 4.68 -32.97 -15.07
C ARG A 65 6.12 -33.10 -14.56
N LEU A 66 6.47 -32.32 -13.54
CA LEU A 66 7.80 -32.27 -12.98
C LEU A 66 7.95 -33.38 -11.93
N VAL A 67 8.47 -34.52 -12.34
CA VAL A 67 8.57 -35.73 -11.49
C VAL A 67 9.88 -35.78 -10.70
N LYS A 68 10.93 -35.10 -11.17
CA LYS A 68 12.26 -35.11 -10.53
C LYS A 68 12.63 -33.72 -10.01
N LYS A 69 13.11 -33.66 -8.77
CA LYS A 69 13.49 -32.43 -8.07
C LYS A 69 14.42 -31.53 -8.90
N ASP A 70 15.43 -32.11 -9.56
CA ASP A 70 16.40 -31.35 -10.33
C ASP A 70 15.80 -30.73 -11.61
N LYS A 71 14.89 -31.45 -12.27
CA LYS A 71 14.13 -30.89 -13.40
C LYS A 71 13.19 -29.79 -12.97
N GLN A 72 12.62 -29.89 -11.77
CA GLN A 72 11.76 -28.86 -11.19
C GLN A 72 12.54 -27.59 -10.91
N ILE A 73 13.70 -27.70 -10.25
CA ILE A 73 14.57 -26.58 -9.95
C ILE A 73 15.02 -25.89 -11.24
N LYS A 74 15.47 -26.66 -12.24
CA LYS A 74 15.89 -26.14 -13.54
C LYS A 74 14.75 -25.38 -14.22
N TYR A 75 13.56 -25.99 -14.32
CA TYR A 75 12.39 -25.37 -14.93
C TYR A 75 11.99 -24.08 -14.21
N ILE A 76 11.95 -24.09 -12.87
CA ILE A 76 11.61 -22.94 -12.07
C ILE A 76 12.67 -21.86 -12.26
N SER A 77 13.95 -22.19 -12.24
CA SER A 77 15.05 -21.25 -12.48
C SER A 77 14.95 -20.59 -13.85
N GLU A 78 14.68 -21.35 -14.91
CA GLU A 78 14.47 -20.83 -16.27
C GLU A 78 13.26 -19.91 -16.36
N LYS A 79 12.17 -20.21 -15.62
CA LYS A 79 11.01 -19.32 -15.51
C LYS A 79 11.29 -18.08 -14.68
N LEU A 80 12.12 -18.21 -13.64
CA LEU A 80 12.57 -17.11 -12.81
C LEU A 80 13.41 -16.11 -13.60
N ILE A 81 14.30 -16.57 -14.46
CA ILE A 81 15.15 -15.72 -15.33
C ILE A 81 14.30 -14.84 -16.26
N LYS A 82 13.12 -15.30 -16.66
CA LYS A 82 12.18 -14.51 -17.49
C LYS A 82 11.50 -13.36 -16.72
N TYR A 83 11.54 -13.39 -15.41
CA TYR A 83 11.03 -12.31 -14.55
C TYR A 83 12.24 -11.56 -14.01
N ASP A 84 12.19 -10.25 -14.07
CA ASP A 84 13.24 -9.41 -13.50
C ASP A 84 13.26 -9.55 -11.97
N TRP A 85 14.07 -10.47 -11.47
CA TRP A 85 14.26 -10.77 -10.05
C TRP A 85 15.09 -9.71 -9.35
N SER A 86 15.72 -8.81 -10.08
CA SER A 86 16.41 -7.67 -9.48
C SER A 86 15.46 -6.75 -8.71
N THR A 87 14.17 -6.84 -9.04
CA THR A 87 13.10 -6.07 -8.37
C THR A 87 12.36 -6.87 -7.30
N TYR A 88 12.77 -8.10 -7.00
CA TYR A 88 12.15 -8.88 -5.92
C TYR A 88 12.68 -8.47 -4.53
N PRO A 89 11.85 -8.39 -3.48
CA PRO A 89 10.39 -8.57 -3.51
C PRO A 89 9.70 -7.42 -4.23
N HIS A 90 8.79 -7.76 -5.15
CA HIS A 90 8.02 -6.76 -5.87
C HIS A 90 7.28 -5.84 -4.90
N ARG A 91 7.42 -4.55 -5.09
CA ARG A 91 6.72 -3.53 -4.31
C ARG A 91 5.66 -2.89 -5.18
N CYS A 92 4.50 -2.66 -4.61
CA CYS A 92 3.41 -1.94 -5.25
C CYS A 92 3.05 -0.72 -4.41
N LEU A 93 2.80 0.38 -5.05
CA LEU A 93 2.18 1.55 -4.45
C LEU A 93 0.77 1.68 -5.03
N LEU A 94 -0.22 1.57 -4.17
CA LEU A 94 -1.62 1.86 -4.47
C LEU A 94 -1.90 3.30 -4.04
N VAL A 95 -2.35 4.12 -4.98
CA VAL A 95 -2.82 5.48 -4.69
C VAL A 95 -4.33 5.51 -4.89
N LEU A 96 -5.04 5.87 -3.84
CA LEU A 96 -6.49 6.09 -3.83
C LEU A 96 -6.69 7.61 -3.71
N ASP A 97 -6.90 8.23 -4.86
CA ASP A 97 -7.07 9.68 -4.93
C ASP A 97 -8.57 10.03 -4.91
N ASP A 98 -8.91 11.07 -4.15
CA ASP A 98 -10.29 11.54 -3.92
C ASP A 98 -11.26 10.42 -3.48
N PHE A 99 -10.80 9.55 -2.61
CA PHE A 99 -11.55 8.37 -2.13
C PHE A 99 -12.46 8.70 -0.94
N ALA A 100 -12.75 9.99 -0.72
CA ALA A 100 -13.64 10.45 0.31
C ALA A 100 -15.06 9.87 0.12
N ASN A 101 -15.62 9.25 1.17
CA ASN A 101 -16.97 8.65 1.13
C ASN A 101 -17.21 7.58 0.05
N HIS A 102 -16.14 7.08 -0.59
CA HIS A 102 -16.27 6.07 -1.64
C HIS A 102 -16.93 4.79 -1.07
N PRO A 103 -17.89 4.16 -1.79
CA PRO A 103 -18.60 2.97 -1.32
C PRO A 103 -17.67 1.83 -0.88
N LEU A 104 -16.52 1.66 -1.52
CA LEU A 104 -15.51 0.66 -1.15
C LEU A 104 -14.90 0.86 0.23
N LEU A 105 -14.92 2.09 0.79
CA LEU A 105 -14.42 2.39 2.14
C LEU A 105 -15.55 2.63 3.16
N ARG A 106 -16.79 2.77 2.70
CA ARG A 106 -17.91 3.23 3.54
C ARG A 106 -18.27 2.27 4.67
N SER A 107 -18.08 0.97 4.49
CA SER A 107 -18.39 -0.05 5.50
C SER A 107 -17.13 -0.68 6.05
N LYS A 108 -17.07 -0.89 7.38
CA LYS A 108 -16.01 -1.65 8.04
C LYS A 108 -15.92 -3.09 7.53
N GLU A 109 -17.05 -3.62 7.06
CA GLU A 109 -17.17 -4.98 6.52
C GLU A 109 -16.87 -5.03 5.01
N SER A 110 -16.63 -3.89 4.37
CA SER A 110 -16.30 -3.87 2.95
C SER A 110 -15.07 -4.73 2.66
N GLU A 111 -15.08 -5.36 1.50
CA GLU A 111 -13.95 -6.18 1.06
C GLU A 111 -12.65 -5.36 1.01
N MET A 112 -12.75 -4.10 0.60
CA MET A 112 -11.60 -3.19 0.58
C MET A 112 -11.02 -2.96 1.97
N CYS A 113 -11.85 -2.71 3.00
CA CYS A 113 -11.38 -2.54 4.37
C CYS A 113 -10.70 -3.81 4.90
N ARG A 114 -11.21 -4.99 4.53
CA ARG A 114 -10.56 -6.27 4.88
C ARG A 114 -9.23 -6.46 4.16
N LEU A 115 -9.15 -6.08 2.89
CA LEU A 115 -7.93 -6.15 2.11
C LEU A 115 -6.86 -5.19 2.64
N MET A 116 -7.21 -3.95 2.95
CA MET A 116 -6.30 -2.93 3.48
C MET A 116 -5.44 -3.44 4.66
N LYS A 117 -6.05 -4.22 5.57
CA LYS A 117 -5.35 -4.82 6.70
C LYS A 117 -4.28 -5.85 6.29
N LYS A 118 -4.41 -6.43 5.10
CA LYS A 118 -3.52 -7.49 4.56
C LYS A 118 -2.47 -6.98 3.60
N LEU A 119 -2.66 -5.82 2.97
CA LEU A 119 -1.84 -5.34 1.85
C LEU A 119 -0.34 -5.27 2.19
N ARG A 120 0.01 -4.93 3.42
CA ARG A 120 1.41 -4.91 3.90
C ARG A 120 2.13 -6.25 3.76
N HIS A 121 1.39 -7.37 3.88
CA HIS A 121 1.96 -8.72 3.75
C HIS A 121 2.29 -9.07 2.29
N PHE A 122 1.81 -8.26 1.36
CA PHE A 122 2.03 -8.41 -0.08
C PHE A 122 2.94 -7.31 -0.65
N ASN A 123 3.67 -6.59 0.22
CA ASN A 123 4.50 -5.46 -0.18
C ASN A 123 3.73 -4.37 -0.95
N ILE A 124 2.46 -4.17 -0.61
CA ILE A 124 1.63 -3.11 -1.16
C ILE A 124 1.58 -1.98 -0.14
N ASN A 125 2.19 -0.86 -0.49
CA ASN A 125 2.01 0.40 0.23
C ASN A 125 0.77 1.11 -0.30
N VAL A 126 0.07 1.84 0.55
CA VAL A 126 -1.16 2.54 0.18
C VAL A 126 -1.05 4.00 0.59
N ILE A 127 -1.38 4.87 -0.34
CA ILE A 127 -1.64 6.29 -0.09
C ILE A 127 -3.13 6.51 -0.30
N ILE A 128 -3.78 7.15 0.65
CA ILE A 128 -5.18 7.55 0.56
C ILE A 128 -5.22 9.08 0.67
N CYS A 129 -5.66 9.73 -0.41
CA CYS A 129 -5.87 11.16 -0.45
C CYS A 129 -7.34 11.44 -0.17
N VAL A 130 -7.63 12.24 0.85
CA VAL A 130 -8.99 12.59 1.23
C VAL A 130 -9.09 14.05 1.64
N GLN A 131 -10.22 14.65 1.41
CA GLN A 131 -10.51 16.03 1.80
C GLN A 131 -11.02 16.12 3.25
N THR A 132 -11.59 15.03 3.77
CA THR A 132 -12.15 15.01 5.13
C THR A 132 -11.69 13.76 5.90
N VAL A 133 -11.32 13.96 7.15
CA VAL A 133 -10.87 12.88 8.04
C VAL A 133 -11.99 11.86 8.31
N LYS A 134 -13.24 12.35 8.40
CA LYS A 134 -14.43 11.53 8.69
C LYS A 134 -14.75 10.52 7.59
N SER A 135 -14.26 10.74 6.38
CA SER A 135 -14.48 9.83 5.25
C SER A 135 -13.68 8.52 5.35
N ILE A 136 -12.67 8.45 6.23
CA ILE A 136 -11.85 7.25 6.40
C ILE A 136 -12.39 6.44 7.60
N PRO A 137 -12.72 5.16 7.42
CA PRO A 137 -13.12 4.29 8.52
C PRO A 137 -12.06 4.20 9.63
N LYS A 138 -12.51 4.17 10.87
CA LYS A 138 -11.65 4.09 12.05
C LYS A 138 -10.66 2.91 12.00
N ASP A 139 -11.08 1.78 11.47
CA ASP A 139 -10.24 0.61 11.35
C ASP A 139 -9.04 0.83 10.41
N ILE A 140 -9.22 1.65 9.37
CA ILE A 140 -8.14 2.05 8.47
C ILE A 140 -7.25 3.09 9.18
N LYS A 141 -7.82 4.09 9.84
CA LYS A 141 -7.06 5.08 10.62
C LYS A 141 -6.10 4.40 11.61
N ARG A 142 -6.52 3.31 12.24
CA ARG A 142 -5.69 2.52 13.17
C ARG A 142 -4.50 1.80 12.54
N THR A 143 -4.49 1.64 11.23
CA THR A 143 -3.41 0.97 10.50
C THR A 143 -2.41 1.93 9.87
N LEU A 144 -2.62 3.24 10.01
CA LEU A 144 -1.74 4.24 9.42
C LEU A 144 -0.33 4.14 10.01
N SER A 145 0.66 4.24 9.14
CA SER A 145 2.08 4.36 9.49
C SER A 145 2.56 5.80 9.40
N ASP A 146 1.91 6.56 8.55
CA ASP A 146 2.26 7.93 8.24
C ASP A 146 0.99 8.75 8.03
N ILE A 147 1.00 9.99 8.48
CA ILE A 147 -0.08 10.96 8.29
C ILE A 147 0.54 12.21 7.69
N ILE A 148 0.00 12.66 6.59
CA ILE A 148 0.40 13.91 5.94
C ILE A 148 -0.80 14.84 5.93
N LEU A 149 -0.63 16.01 6.52
CA LEU A 149 -1.66 17.04 6.62
C LEU A 149 -1.23 18.27 5.85
N PHE A 150 -2.15 18.80 5.09
CA PHE A 150 -2.04 20.12 4.49
C PHE A 150 -2.84 21.14 5.35
N PRO A 151 -2.55 22.45 5.25
CA PRO A 151 -3.26 23.45 6.01
C PRO A 151 -4.77 23.45 5.78
N GLY A 152 -5.55 23.84 6.80
CA GLY A 152 -7.00 24.00 6.70
C GLY A 152 -7.84 22.94 7.41
N ILE A 153 -7.23 21.96 8.08
CA ILE A 153 -7.99 21.02 8.94
C ILE A 153 -8.45 21.75 10.20
N SER A 154 -9.70 21.52 10.61
CA SER A 154 -10.23 22.01 11.87
C SER A 154 -9.57 21.34 13.08
N GLU A 155 -9.58 22.01 14.24
CA GLU A 155 -9.05 21.44 15.48
C GLU A 155 -9.75 20.13 15.85
N ASP A 156 -11.09 20.09 15.70
CA ASP A 156 -11.88 18.91 16.02
C ASP A 156 -11.51 17.71 15.13
N ASP A 157 -11.40 17.92 13.82
CA ASP A 157 -11.00 16.86 12.87
C ASP A 157 -9.56 16.39 13.11
N PHE A 158 -8.67 17.32 13.46
CA PHE A 158 -7.29 16.99 13.84
C PHE A 158 -7.28 16.12 15.12
N MET A 159 -7.98 16.54 16.16
CA MET A 159 -8.04 15.80 17.42
C MET A 159 -8.70 14.42 17.25
N GLU A 160 -9.74 14.32 16.42
CA GLU A 160 -10.36 13.04 16.07
C GLU A 160 -9.37 12.10 15.35
N LEU A 161 -8.65 12.61 14.35
CA LEU A 161 -7.65 11.84 13.63
C LEU A 161 -6.55 11.31 14.56
N MET A 162 -6.02 12.18 15.42
CA MET A 162 -5.01 11.80 16.41
C MET A 162 -5.53 10.76 17.39
N LYS A 163 -6.79 10.87 17.82
CA LYS A 163 -7.43 9.92 18.74
C LYS A 163 -7.67 8.55 18.11
N GLU A 164 -8.01 8.52 16.85
CA GLU A 164 -8.42 7.30 16.14
C GLU A 164 -7.28 6.57 15.44
N SER A 165 -6.12 7.22 15.31
CA SER A 165 -4.91 6.67 14.68
C SER A 165 -3.85 6.30 15.72
N PRO A 166 -2.80 5.55 15.33
CA PRO A 166 -1.66 5.29 16.20
C PRO A 166 -0.89 6.56 16.60
N ALA A 167 -1.12 7.69 15.95
CA ALA A 167 -0.57 8.99 16.35
C ALA A 167 -1.11 9.47 17.71
N GLY A 168 -2.13 8.81 18.24
CA GLY A 168 -2.63 9.06 19.60
C GLY A 168 -1.60 8.86 20.72
N MET A 169 -0.45 8.26 20.41
CA MET A 169 0.69 8.15 21.34
C MET A 169 1.45 9.47 21.56
N PHE A 170 1.28 10.43 20.65
CA PHE A 170 1.90 11.75 20.78
C PHE A 170 1.04 12.69 21.62
N ASP A 171 1.65 13.73 22.15
CA ASP A 171 0.92 14.84 22.76
C ASP A 171 0.14 15.62 21.68
N LYS A 172 -1.16 15.43 21.67
CA LYS A 172 -2.05 16.00 20.65
C LYS A 172 -2.11 17.52 20.70
N LYS A 173 -2.04 18.11 21.89
CA LYS A 173 -2.07 19.58 22.06
C LYS A 173 -0.79 20.18 21.50
N ARG A 174 0.34 19.55 21.78
CA ARG A 174 1.63 19.95 21.21
C ARG A 174 1.63 19.82 19.69
N LEU A 175 1.17 18.69 19.15
CA LEU A 175 1.07 18.51 17.70
C LEU A 175 0.18 19.57 17.05
N TRP A 176 -0.94 19.90 17.68
CA TRP A 176 -1.82 20.95 17.20
C TRP A 176 -1.14 22.32 17.21
N SER A 177 -0.43 22.67 18.28
CA SER A 177 0.30 23.94 18.37
C SER A 177 1.41 24.07 17.32
N GLU A 178 2.01 22.95 16.89
CA GLU A 178 2.99 22.91 15.81
C GLU A 178 2.33 22.98 14.41
N TYR A 179 1.14 22.40 14.23
CA TYR A 179 0.39 22.39 12.97
C TYR A 179 -0.36 23.70 12.70
N LYS A 180 -1.05 24.24 13.69
CA LYS A 180 -1.94 25.41 13.55
C LYS A 180 -1.31 26.64 12.87
N PRO A 181 -0.03 26.97 13.11
CA PRO A 181 0.62 28.12 12.46
C PRO A 181 0.88 27.95 10.98
N ILE A 182 0.75 26.72 10.44
CA ILE A 182 1.05 26.42 9.04
C ILE A 182 -0.14 26.87 8.19
N THR A 183 0.04 27.95 7.44
CA THR A 183 -1.01 28.55 6.61
C THR A 183 -0.73 28.46 5.12
N ASP A 184 0.52 28.22 4.73
CA ASP A 184 0.90 28.10 3.32
C ASP A 184 0.27 26.83 2.72
N PRO A 185 -0.56 26.94 1.67
CA PRO A 185 -1.23 25.78 1.07
C PRO A 185 -0.28 24.73 0.49
N GLN A 186 0.96 25.08 0.23
CA GLN A 186 1.98 24.15 -0.26
C GLN A 186 2.81 23.52 0.86
N ALA A 187 2.67 24.01 2.10
CA ALA A 187 3.34 23.42 3.25
C ALA A 187 2.74 22.05 3.61
N MET A 188 3.57 21.20 4.15
CA MET A 188 3.19 19.84 4.54
C MET A 188 3.62 19.57 5.98
N PHE A 189 2.70 19.05 6.79
CA PHE A 189 2.96 18.56 8.14
C PHE A 189 2.85 17.04 8.14
N ALA A 190 3.98 16.34 8.29
CA ALA A 190 4.02 14.90 8.25
C ALA A 190 4.37 14.29 9.61
N ILE A 191 3.61 13.28 10.01
CA ILE A 191 3.82 12.50 11.23
C ILE A 191 4.22 11.08 10.82
N HIS A 192 5.48 10.72 11.03
CA HIS A 192 5.98 9.36 10.88
C HIS A 192 5.81 8.59 12.19
N ILE A 193 4.75 7.80 12.29
CA ILE A 193 4.33 7.16 13.54
C ILE A 193 5.39 6.18 14.05
N LYS A 194 5.89 5.30 13.20
CA LYS A 194 6.92 4.30 13.60
C LYS A 194 8.24 4.94 13.99
N ALA A 195 8.66 5.96 13.27
CA ALA A 195 9.90 6.65 13.55
C ALA A 195 9.77 7.65 14.71
N ARG A 196 8.57 7.91 15.18
CA ARG A 196 8.24 8.95 16.18
C ARG A 196 8.80 10.31 15.79
N LYS A 197 8.67 10.66 14.51
CA LYS A 197 9.20 11.91 13.96
C LYS A 197 8.07 12.77 13.40
N ILE A 198 8.23 14.07 13.55
CA ILE A 198 7.42 15.08 12.92
C ILE A 198 8.31 15.82 11.92
N ILE A 199 7.81 16.05 10.73
CA ILE A 199 8.51 16.78 9.68
C ILE A 199 7.58 17.87 9.17
N ILE A 200 8.05 19.10 9.19
CA ILE A 200 7.37 20.25 8.60
C ILE A 200 8.17 20.61 7.37
N THR A 201 7.54 20.57 6.21
CA THR A 201 8.14 20.99 4.95
C THR A 201 7.48 22.29 4.53
N LEU A 202 8.26 23.34 4.44
CA LEU A 202 7.82 24.61 3.86
C LEU A 202 8.20 24.63 2.37
N PRO A 203 7.41 25.30 1.52
CA PRO A 203 7.79 25.48 0.13
C PRO A 203 9.11 26.24 0.04
N THR A 204 9.98 25.79 -0.85
CA THR A 204 11.17 26.56 -1.21
C THR A 204 10.73 27.76 -2.02
N THR A 205 10.98 28.95 -1.49
CA THR A 205 10.83 30.23 -2.22
C THR A 205 11.72 30.26 -3.46
#